data_2916fe4368fc71b71bfd252bce282a8c
#
_entry.id   2916fe4368fc71b71bfd252bce282a8c
#
_cell.length_a   1.000
_cell.length_b   1.000
_cell.length_c   1.000
_cell.angle_alpha   90.00
_cell.angle_beta   90.00
_cell.angle_gamma   90.00
#
_symmetry.space_group_name_H-M   'P 1'
#
loop_
_entity.id
_entity.type
_entity.pdbx_description
1 polymer ?
#
loop_
_entity_poly.entity_id
_entity_poly.type
_entity_poly.pdbx_seq_one_letter_code
_entity_poly.pdbx_strand_id
1 'polypeptide(L)'
;MQVRFNGADYIPERDNGRLKSQYDRVFHLMSDGIPRTLREISQMTGDPESSISAQLRHMRKERFGSHEVVRERQSPGLYKYQLKVNKEANNV
;
A
#
# COMPACT_ATOMS: atom_id res chain seq x y z
N MET A 1 19.38 -5.49 -2.82
CA MET A 1 18.99 -4.98 -2.74
C MET A 1 18.23 -4.75 -2.45
N GLN A 2 17.91 -4.64 -2.47
CA GLN A 2 17.32 -4.13 -2.34
C GLN A 2 16.62 -3.86 -1.72
N VAL A 3 16.42 -3.52 -1.43
CA VAL A 3 15.82 -2.96 -1.06
C VAL A 3 14.99 -2.81 -0.69
N ARG A 4 14.83 -2.56 -0.35
CA ARG A 4 13.99 -2.24 -0.17
C ARG A 4 13.28 -1.63 -0.51
N PHE A 5 13.21 -1.70 -0.15
CA PHE A 5 12.45 -1.06 -1.01
C PHE A 5 12.19 0.29 -0.71
N ASN A 6 12.43 1.05 -1.21
CA ASN A 6 12.08 2.20 -1.07
C ASN A 6 11.93 2.68 -2.26
N GLY A 7 11.37 2.20 -2.98
CA GLY A 7 10.91 2.68 -4.15
C GLY A 7 11.93 3.02 -5.16
N ALA A 8 12.94 3.60 -4.76
CA ALA A 8 13.94 4.04 -5.72
C ALA A 8 14.52 2.87 -6.48
N ASP A 9 14.69 1.76 -5.83
CA ASP A 9 15.29 0.61 -6.46
C ASP A 9 14.29 -0.36 -7.00
N TYR A 10 13.02 -0.03 -6.91
CA TYR A 10 12.01 -0.96 -7.30
C TYR A 10 11.69 -0.81 -8.78
N ILE A 11 11.76 -1.91 -9.51
CA ILE A 11 11.46 -1.92 -10.94
C ILE A 11 10.30 -2.88 -11.14
N PRO A 12 9.07 -2.35 -11.32
CA PRO A 12 7.89 -3.21 -11.32
C PRO A 12 7.91 -4.34 -12.32
N GLU A 13 8.36 -4.07 -13.54
CA GLU A 13 8.32 -5.10 -14.55
C GLU A 13 9.31 -6.22 -14.28
N ARG A 14 10.36 -5.93 -13.53
CA ARG A 14 11.33 -6.97 -13.17
C ARG A 14 10.99 -7.63 -11.86
N ASP A 15 10.40 -6.86 -10.96
CA ASP A 15 10.19 -7.32 -9.62
C ASP A 15 8.78 -7.75 -9.35
N ASN A 16 7.93 -7.69 -10.36
CA ASN A 16 6.53 -8.01 -10.16
C ASN A 16 6.36 -9.41 -9.57
N GLY A 17 7.10 -10.36 -10.04
CA GLY A 17 7.04 -11.71 -9.49
C GLY A 17 7.77 -11.84 -8.18
N ARG A 18 8.44 -10.78 -7.74
CA ARG A 18 9.19 -10.83 -6.50
C ARG A 18 8.60 -10.00 -5.40
N LEU A 19 7.46 -9.39 -5.61
CA LEU A 19 6.77 -8.69 -4.54
C LEU A 19 6.25 -9.74 -3.59
N LYS A 20 7.08 -10.14 -2.65
CA LYS A 20 6.76 -11.26 -1.79
C LYS A 20 6.00 -10.87 -0.55
N SER A 21 6.20 -9.67 -0.04
CA SER A 21 5.50 -9.30 1.16
C SER A 21 4.17 -8.67 0.79
N GLN A 22 3.18 -8.91 1.64
CA GLN A 22 1.89 -8.28 1.44
C GLN A 22 2.00 -6.77 1.48
N TYR A 23 2.87 -6.26 2.36
CA TYR A 23 3.08 -4.82 2.45
C TYR A 23 3.49 -4.26 1.10
N ASP A 24 4.48 -4.88 0.46
CA ASP A 24 4.99 -4.38 -0.81
C ASP A 24 3.92 -4.39 -1.88
N ARG A 25 3.15 -5.45 -1.95
CA ARG A 25 2.10 -5.54 -2.97
C ARG A 25 1.04 -4.46 -2.78
N VAL A 26 0.60 -4.28 -1.54
CA VAL A 26 -0.44 -3.30 -1.26
C VAL A 26 0.11 -1.88 -1.43
N PHE A 27 1.31 -1.63 -0.93
CA PHE A 27 1.91 -0.31 -1.05
C PHE A 27 2.12 0.06 -2.51
N HIS A 28 2.64 -0.86 -3.30
CA HIS A 28 2.86 -0.58 -4.71
C HIS A 28 1.55 -0.24 -5.42
N LEU A 29 0.52 -1.05 -5.19
CA LEU A 29 -0.76 -0.81 -5.83
C LEU A 29 -1.34 0.54 -5.41
N MET A 30 -1.31 0.83 -4.12
CA MET A 30 -1.98 2.02 -3.60
C MET A 30 -1.18 3.29 -3.80
N SER A 31 0.08 3.18 -4.19
CA SER A 31 0.93 4.36 -4.34
C SER A 31 0.51 5.23 -5.51
N ASP A 32 -0.42 4.77 -6.36
CA ASP A 32 -0.95 5.61 -7.42
C ASP A 32 -1.96 6.64 -6.90
N GLY A 33 -2.34 6.55 -5.62
CA GLY A 33 -3.23 7.52 -5.00
C GLY A 33 -4.70 7.33 -5.33
N ILE A 34 -5.06 6.23 -5.96
CA ILE A 34 -6.46 5.98 -6.31
C ILE A 34 -7.18 5.30 -5.16
N PRO A 35 -8.32 5.84 -4.71
CA PRO A 35 -9.08 5.20 -3.64
C PRO A 35 -9.63 3.85 -4.07
N ARG A 36 -9.54 2.86 -3.18
CA ARG A 36 -10.03 1.51 -3.45
C ARG A 36 -10.61 0.90 -2.19
N THR A 37 -11.60 0.03 -2.36
CA THR A 37 -12.13 -0.75 -1.25
C THR A 37 -11.17 -1.89 -0.95
N LEU A 38 -11.31 -2.47 0.25
CA LEU A 38 -10.49 -3.65 0.59
C LEU A 38 -10.73 -4.77 -0.39
N ARG A 39 -11.97 -4.91 -0.84
CA ARG A 39 -12.30 -5.96 -1.82
C ARG A 39 -11.55 -5.74 -3.12
N GLU A 40 -11.52 -4.50 -3.61
CA GLU A 40 -10.81 -4.19 -4.84
C GLU A 40 -9.32 -4.47 -4.69
N ILE A 41 -8.75 -4.05 -3.57
CA ILE A 41 -7.33 -4.30 -3.33
C ILE A 41 -7.07 -5.80 -3.28
N SER A 42 -7.95 -6.54 -2.61
CA SER A 42 -7.81 -7.99 -2.51
C SER A 42 -7.84 -8.64 -3.89
N GLN A 43 -8.74 -8.20 -4.75
CA GLN A 43 -8.84 -8.76 -6.09
C GLN A 43 -7.59 -8.46 -6.92
N MET A 44 -6.98 -7.31 -6.69
CA MET A 44 -5.82 -6.91 -7.48
C MET A 44 -4.51 -7.45 -6.95
N THR A 45 -4.42 -7.71 -5.65
CA THR A 45 -3.18 -8.21 -5.06
C THR A 45 -3.19 -9.70 -4.78
N GLY A 46 -4.39 -10.27 -4.63
CA GLY A 46 -4.50 -11.67 -4.23
C GLY A 46 -4.40 -11.89 -2.73
N ASP A 47 -4.32 -10.84 -1.96
CA ASP A 47 -4.18 -10.95 -0.51
C ASP A 47 -5.53 -10.84 0.18
N PRO A 48 -5.71 -11.49 1.35
CA PRO A 48 -6.97 -11.39 2.09
C PRO A 48 -7.25 -9.98 2.58
N GLU A 49 -8.51 -9.60 2.65
CA GLU A 49 -8.88 -8.27 3.09
C GLU A 49 -8.38 -7.95 4.49
N SER A 50 -8.42 -8.93 5.40
CA SER A 50 -7.95 -8.69 6.75
C SER A 50 -6.46 -8.37 6.78
N SER A 51 -5.69 -9.05 5.95
CA SER A 51 -4.26 -8.77 5.86
C SER A 51 -4.01 -7.40 5.25
N ILE A 52 -4.79 -7.04 4.23
CA ILE A 52 -4.65 -5.72 3.60
C ILE A 52 -4.91 -4.63 4.61
N SER A 53 -5.96 -4.79 5.42
CA SER A 53 -6.27 -3.81 6.44
C SER A 53 -5.10 -3.62 7.40
N ALA A 54 -4.44 -4.72 7.76
CA ALA A 54 -3.27 -4.63 8.63
C ALA A 54 -2.12 -3.87 7.95
N GLN A 55 -1.90 -4.12 6.66
CA GLN A 55 -0.83 -3.44 5.96
C GLN A 55 -1.10 -1.94 5.83
N LEU A 56 -2.34 -1.56 5.60
CA LEU A 56 -2.68 -0.14 5.55
C LEU A 56 -2.40 0.55 6.88
N ARG A 57 -2.64 -0.15 8.00
CA ARG A 57 -2.30 0.40 9.30
C ARG A 57 -0.80 0.56 9.46
N HIS A 58 -0.04 -0.42 8.95
CA HIS A 58 1.42 -0.35 9.05
C HIS A 58 1.98 0.84 8.29
N MET A 59 1.39 1.20 7.17
CA MET A 59 1.89 2.31 6.35
C MET A 59 1.87 3.62 7.10
N ARG A 60 1.02 3.74 8.12
CA ARG A 60 0.92 4.96 8.91
C ARG A 60 2.00 5.05 9.97
N LYS A 61 2.70 3.97 10.23
CA LYS A 61 3.71 3.94 11.29
C LYS A 61 4.98 4.63 10.84
N GLU A 62 5.66 5.23 11.81
CA GLU A 62 6.87 5.99 11.53
C GLU A 62 7.93 5.15 10.84
N ARG A 63 8.11 3.94 11.28
CA ARG A 63 9.16 3.09 10.71
C ARG A 63 8.87 2.68 9.27
N PHE A 64 7.64 2.89 8.81
CA PHE A 64 7.27 2.61 7.42
C PHE A 64 7.10 3.88 6.61
N GLY A 65 7.42 5.05 7.18
CA GLY A 65 7.39 6.29 6.45
C GLY A 65 6.29 7.25 6.83
N SER A 66 5.48 6.92 7.82
CA SER A 66 4.40 7.80 8.29
C SER A 66 3.52 8.28 7.15
N HIS A 67 3.15 7.37 6.27
CA HIS A 67 2.26 7.71 5.17
C HIS A 67 0.86 7.96 5.68
N GLU A 68 0.08 8.69 4.91
CA GLU A 68 -1.30 8.98 5.28
C GLU A 68 -2.22 8.00 4.57
N VAL A 69 -3.13 7.40 5.31
CA VAL A 69 -4.16 6.54 4.73
C VAL A 69 -5.50 7.15 5.07
N VAL A 70 -6.21 7.61 4.05
CA VAL A 70 -7.50 8.23 4.21
C VAL A 70 -8.58 7.19 3.98
N ARG A 71 -9.58 7.19 4.84
CA ARG A 71 -10.70 6.26 4.71
C ARG A 71 -11.96 7.07 4.48
N GLU A 72 -12.67 6.74 3.43
CA GLU A 72 -13.91 7.43 3.10
C GLU A 72 -15.05 6.44 3.03
N ARG A 73 -16.12 6.73 3.76
CA ARG A 73 -17.27 5.84 3.79
C ARG A 73 -18.07 6.01 2.50
N GLN A 74 -18.38 4.89 1.86
CA GLN A 74 -19.19 4.88 0.64
C GLN A 74 -20.63 4.55 0.95
N SER A 75 -20.84 3.62 1.87
CA SER A 75 -22.16 3.22 2.31
C SER A 75 -21.99 2.51 3.64
N PRO A 76 -23.05 2.15 4.34
CA PRO A 76 -22.89 1.46 5.62
C PRO A 76 -22.00 0.23 5.46
N GLY A 77 -20.90 0.20 6.20
CA GLY A 77 -19.99 -0.91 6.17
C GLY A 77 -19.04 -0.97 5.01
N LEU A 78 -19.10 -0.01 4.09
CA LEU A 78 -18.24 -0.01 2.92
C LEU A 78 -17.38 1.25 2.89
N TYR A 79 -16.07 1.07 2.82
CA TYR A 79 -15.13 2.17 2.82
C TYR A 79 -14.16 2.04 1.67
N LYS A 80 -13.72 3.18 1.15
CA LYS A 80 -12.58 3.23 0.25
C LYS A 80 -11.39 3.82 0.99
N TYR A 81 -10.22 3.29 0.67
CA TYR A 81 -8.98 3.71 1.30
C TYR A 81 -8.09 4.33 0.23
N GLN A 82 -7.44 5.41 0.58
CA GLN A 82 -6.53 6.10 -0.32
C GLN A 82 -5.20 6.31 0.39
N LEU A 83 -4.12 5.94 -0.27
CA LEU A 83 -2.78 6.15 0.27
C LEU A 83 -2.24 7.46 -0.26
N LYS A 84 -1.74 8.27 0.67
CA LYS A 84 -1.01 9.48 0.31
C LYS A 84 0.41 9.28 0.79
N VAL A 85 1.31 9.04 -0.15
CA VAL A 85 2.69 8.72 0.16
C VAL A 85 3.36 9.94 0.77
N ASN A 86 4.05 9.72 1.89
CA ASN A 86 4.78 10.78 2.55
C ASN A 86 6.12 10.96 1.84
N LYS A 87 6.21 11.94 0.99
CA LYS A 87 7.40 12.15 0.18
C LYS A 87 8.60 12.57 1.01
N GLU A 88 8.36 13.17 2.14
CA GLU A 88 9.48 13.56 3.00
C GLU A 88 10.21 12.34 3.53
N ALA A 89 9.48 11.27 3.81
CA ALA A 89 10.10 10.04 4.28
C ALA A 89 11.02 9.45 3.21
N ASN A 90 10.73 9.72 1.95
CA ASN A 90 11.52 9.17 0.86
C ASN A 90 12.71 10.05 0.49
N ASN A 91 12.79 11.22 1.06
CA ASN A 91 13.87 12.14 0.73
C ASN A 91 15.05 12.05 1.67
N VAL A 92 14.97 11.19 2.62
CA VAL A 92 16.01 11.07 3.64
C VAL A 92 17.18 10.25 3.16
#